data_ec666c399d1985e358fafb684bf1c06b
#
_entry.id   ec666c399d1985e358fafb684bf1c06b
#
_cell.length_a   1.000
_cell.length_b   1.000
_cell.length_c   1.000
_cell.angle_alpha   90.00
_cell.angle_beta   90.00
_cell.angle_gamma   90.00
#
_symmetry.space_group_name_H-M   'P 1'
#
loop_
_entity.id
_entity.type
_entity.pdbx_description
1 polymer ?
#
loop_
_entity_poly.entity_id
_entity_poly.type
_entity_poly.pdbx_seq_one_letter_code
_entity_poly.pdbx_strand_id
1 'polypeptide(L)'
;MKIGLALSGGGYRAAAYHMGTLNALNKLGILSKVDVISSVSGGSIIAAYYALHSEEDYKKIAADFSVKLRKGVLQYAIVELLGILLLCGLLIWLCGWWMLALEILLIICFQFKVLPFSFFIEKRYDKHFFEEKTLADLPSHPFIAINSTDVSTGQLFVFQTNNIYGYQYQDRSKSIFKADDFPISKAVMASSCVPFVFSPITIPATYYKEKYYNWKKKPLLIDGGLYDNQGAHKLTEEQCPYKCDYIIVSDAGNSEVNSNLVINTVSLLIKTSEILMRRIRNVQVQNNIYSHNNNGRTAYVSLMWELSDRILKGFINNAKNGNVSDHLLVLHNISKEEIDNVGDDGSQSYNEMLVKLKQNINWSVLEESKPSLNDRNIARSVGTNLMGLSSEKINALIRVSEWMTEVQVRLYMPELIEK
;
A
#
# COMPACT_ATOMS: atom_id res chain seq x y z
N MET A 1 -0.34 8.92 22.46
CA MET A 1 -1.25 8.73 21.29
C MET A 1 -0.37 8.61 20.07
N LYS A 2 -0.45 7.48 19.38
CA LYS A 2 0.31 7.24 18.14
C LYS A 2 -0.65 7.10 16.97
N ILE A 3 -0.33 7.76 15.86
CA ILE A 3 -1.12 7.74 14.62
C ILE A 3 -0.34 6.96 13.56
N GLY A 4 -0.95 5.91 13.03
CA GLY A 4 -0.41 5.08 11.98
C GLY A 4 -1.13 5.29 10.65
N LEU A 5 -0.39 5.30 9.56
CA LEU A 5 -0.90 5.33 8.20
C LEU A 5 -0.47 4.06 7.47
N ALA A 6 -1.42 3.25 7.03
CA ALA A 6 -1.19 2.07 6.22
C ALA A 6 -1.49 2.37 4.75
N LEU A 7 -0.53 2.11 3.86
CA LEU A 7 -0.62 2.35 2.41
C LEU A 7 -0.52 1.03 1.65
N SER A 8 -1.62 0.63 1.02
CA SER A 8 -1.75 -0.66 0.37
C SER A 8 -0.94 -0.80 -0.92
N GLY A 9 -0.77 -2.06 -1.36
CA GLY A 9 -0.25 -2.40 -2.67
C GLY A 9 -1.20 -2.07 -3.81
N GLY A 10 -0.67 -2.08 -5.05
CA GLY A 10 -1.45 -1.87 -6.27
C GLY A 10 -0.75 -1.09 -7.38
N GLY A 11 0.59 -1.11 -7.42
CA GLY A 11 1.41 -0.44 -8.43
C GLY A 11 1.18 1.07 -8.48
N TYR A 12 1.26 1.67 -9.65
CA TYR A 12 1.08 3.12 -9.83
C TYR A 12 -0.33 3.60 -9.51
N ARG A 13 -1.35 2.73 -9.63
CA ARG A 13 -2.71 3.05 -9.15
C ARG A 13 -2.68 3.37 -7.66
N ALA A 14 -2.05 2.51 -6.85
CA ALA A 14 -1.96 2.72 -5.41
C ALA A 14 -1.14 3.96 -5.07
N ALA A 15 0.01 4.15 -5.72
CA ALA A 15 0.83 5.34 -5.51
C ALA A 15 0.06 6.64 -5.77
N ALA A 16 -0.73 6.72 -6.85
CA ALA A 16 -1.58 7.89 -7.15
C ALA A 16 -2.77 8.02 -6.18
N TYR A 17 -3.39 6.91 -5.79
CA TYR A 17 -4.51 6.91 -4.85
C TYR A 17 -4.06 7.44 -3.48
N HIS A 18 -2.94 6.96 -2.97
CA HIS A 18 -2.42 7.37 -1.65
C HIS A 18 -1.97 8.85 -1.62
N MET A 19 -1.63 9.45 -2.76
CA MET A 19 -1.43 10.91 -2.81
C MET A 19 -2.68 11.67 -2.35
N GLY A 20 -3.87 11.21 -2.76
CA GLY A 20 -5.13 11.83 -2.31
C GLY A 20 -5.35 11.66 -0.81
N THR A 21 -5.01 10.49 -0.25
CA THR A 21 -5.03 10.28 1.20
C THR A 21 -4.09 11.25 1.92
N LEU A 22 -2.84 11.35 1.47
CA LEU A 22 -1.87 12.29 2.05
C LEU A 22 -2.33 13.74 1.92
N ASN A 23 -2.93 14.11 0.78
CA ASN A 23 -3.48 15.46 0.55
C ASN A 23 -4.61 15.79 1.54
N ALA A 24 -5.56 14.87 1.74
CA ALA A 24 -6.62 15.03 2.73
C ALA A 24 -6.07 15.19 4.14
N LEU A 25 -5.12 14.33 4.53
CA LEU A 25 -4.50 14.39 5.87
C LEU A 25 -3.72 15.69 6.08
N ASN A 26 -3.06 16.20 5.03
CA ASN A 26 -2.38 17.49 5.07
C ASN A 26 -3.38 18.64 5.26
N LYS A 27 -4.50 18.64 4.52
CA LYS A 27 -5.57 19.65 4.67
C LYS A 27 -6.22 19.64 6.05
N LEU A 28 -6.33 18.45 6.68
CA LEU A 28 -6.92 18.28 8.01
C LEU A 28 -5.92 18.53 9.14
N GLY A 29 -4.66 18.89 8.86
CA GLY A 29 -3.61 19.10 9.86
C GLY A 29 -3.17 17.82 10.58
N ILE A 30 -3.39 16.66 9.97
CA ILE A 30 -3.07 15.35 10.56
C ILE A 30 -1.75 14.79 10.03
N LEU A 31 -1.37 15.11 8.78
CA LEU A 31 -0.24 14.50 8.10
C LEU A 31 1.08 14.67 8.89
N SER A 32 1.33 15.83 9.45
CA SER A 32 2.50 16.12 10.29
C SER A 32 2.50 15.41 11.65
N LYS A 33 1.36 14.85 12.07
CA LYS A 33 1.17 14.13 13.33
C LYS A 33 1.25 12.60 13.15
N VAL A 34 1.42 12.13 11.92
CA VAL A 34 1.55 10.69 11.64
C VAL A 34 2.88 10.18 12.16
N ASP A 35 2.85 9.25 13.12
CA ASP A 35 4.04 8.68 13.73
C ASP A 35 4.68 7.59 12.88
N VAL A 36 3.86 6.75 12.23
CA VAL A 36 4.32 5.58 11.48
C VAL A 36 3.59 5.48 10.13
N ILE A 37 4.35 5.33 9.06
CA ILE A 37 3.81 4.96 7.74
C ILE A 37 4.26 3.54 7.42
N SER A 38 3.31 2.62 7.34
CA SER A 38 3.52 1.24 6.95
C SER A 38 2.97 1.02 5.53
N SER A 39 3.77 0.46 4.65
CA SER A 39 3.48 0.46 3.21
C SER A 39 3.82 -0.84 2.51
N VAL A 40 3.14 -1.09 1.38
CA VAL A 40 3.32 -2.28 0.55
C VAL A 40 3.34 -1.86 -0.92
N SER A 41 4.27 -2.42 -1.71
CA SER A 41 4.30 -2.32 -3.18
C SER A 41 4.17 -0.87 -3.67
N GLY A 42 3.13 -0.54 -4.44
CA GLY A 42 2.88 0.83 -4.92
C GLY A 42 2.74 1.86 -3.79
N GLY A 43 2.21 1.46 -2.62
CA GLY A 43 2.19 2.29 -1.42
C GLY A 43 3.60 2.61 -0.91
N SER A 44 4.56 1.69 -1.07
CA SER A 44 5.95 1.92 -0.67
C SER A 44 6.67 2.94 -1.54
N ILE A 45 6.28 3.07 -2.81
CA ILE A 45 6.84 4.10 -3.70
C ILE A 45 6.53 5.49 -3.16
N ILE A 46 5.26 5.76 -2.88
CA ILE A 46 4.85 7.11 -2.38
C ILE A 46 5.26 7.31 -0.92
N ALA A 47 5.23 6.28 -0.07
CA ALA A 47 5.66 6.40 1.33
C ALA A 47 7.12 6.84 1.44
N ALA A 48 8.02 6.16 0.72
CA ALA A 48 9.44 6.50 0.71
C ALA A 48 9.70 7.85 0.05
N TYR A 49 9.02 8.14 -1.08
CA TYR A 49 9.15 9.43 -1.76
C TYR A 49 8.70 10.59 -0.87
N TYR A 50 7.53 10.48 -0.24
CA TYR A 50 7.04 11.48 0.70
C TYR A 50 8.02 11.69 1.87
N ALA A 51 8.51 10.61 2.45
CA ALA A 51 9.43 10.69 3.59
C ALA A 51 10.74 11.41 3.24
N LEU A 52 11.33 11.15 2.08
CA LEU A 52 12.54 11.83 1.62
C LEU A 52 12.37 13.35 1.41
N HIS A 53 11.13 13.80 1.18
CA HIS A 53 10.80 15.19 0.90
C HIS A 53 9.91 15.81 1.99
N SER A 54 9.77 15.17 3.15
CA SER A 54 8.80 15.55 4.19
C SER A 54 8.99 16.95 4.78
N GLU A 55 10.16 17.56 4.60
CA GLU A 55 10.44 18.95 4.96
C GLU A 55 9.93 19.98 3.94
N GLU A 56 9.50 19.54 2.75
CA GLU A 56 9.01 20.41 1.70
C GLU A 56 7.48 20.63 1.82
N ASP A 57 6.98 21.69 1.17
CA ASP A 57 5.53 21.86 1.04
C ASP A 57 4.90 20.65 0.33
N TYR A 58 3.88 20.05 0.95
CA TYR A 58 3.22 18.89 0.39
C TYR A 58 2.66 19.11 -1.03
N LYS A 59 2.21 20.32 -1.35
CA LYS A 59 1.72 20.64 -2.71
C LYS A 59 2.82 20.46 -3.76
N LYS A 60 4.07 20.84 -3.42
CA LYS A 60 5.24 20.64 -4.28
C LYS A 60 5.52 19.14 -4.44
N ILE A 61 5.55 18.39 -3.32
CA ILE A 61 5.76 16.94 -3.34
C ILE A 61 4.74 16.26 -4.25
N ALA A 62 3.44 16.58 -4.09
CA ALA A 62 2.36 16.00 -4.88
C ALA A 62 2.46 16.36 -6.38
N ALA A 63 2.83 17.59 -6.71
CA ALA A 63 3.03 18.03 -8.09
C ALA A 63 4.18 17.27 -8.76
N ASP A 64 5.35 17.21 -8.12
CA ASP A 64 6.54 16.54 -8.64
C ASP A 64 6.31 15.03 -8.78
N PHE A 65 5.71 14.40 -7.79
CA PHE A 65 5.38 12.97 -7.84
C PHE A 65 4.37 12.65 -8.95
N SER A 66 3.37 13.52 -9.19
CA SER A 66 2.42 13.37 -10.29
C SER A 66 3.12 13.39 -11.65
N VAL A 67 4.15 14.21 -11.83
CA VAL A 67 4.96 14.24 -13.06
C VAL A 67 5.74 12.92 -13.20
N LYS A 68 6.31 12.40 -12.11
CA LYS A 68 7.04 11.13 -12.10
C LYS A 68 6.09 9.96 -12.46
N LEU A 69 4.86 9.92 -11.96
CA LEU A 69 3.90 8.86 -12.29
C LEU A 69 3.44 8.82 -13.77
N ARG A 70 3.64 9.88 -14.53
CA ARG A 70 3.36 9.86 -15.98
C ARG A 70 4.36 9.04 -16.77
N LYS A 71 5.55 8.78 -16.22
CA LYS A 71 6.61 7.98 -16.84
C LYS A 71 6.61 6.60 -16.21
N GLY A 72 6.25 5.56 -17.00
CA GLY A 72 6.20 4.19 -16.50
C GLY A 72 7.59 3.57 -16.40
N VAL A 73 7.96 3.03 -15.24
CA VAL A 73 9.22 2.28 -15.09
C VAL A 73 9.17 0.94 -15.83
N LEU A 74 7.98 0.34 -15.96
CA LEU A 74 7.79 -0.93 -16.65
C LEU A 74 8.10 -0.83 -18.14
N GLN A 75 7.79 0.28 -18.80
CA GLN A 75 8.08 0.50 -20.22
C GLN A 75 9.58 0.38 -20.51
N TYR A 76 10.41 0.96 -19.66
CA TYR A 76 11.87 0.90 -19.81
C TYR A 76 12.41 -0.50 -19.56
N ALA A 77 11.90 -1.21 -18.54
CA ALA A 77 12.30 -2.59 -18.27
C ALA A 77 11.91 -3.53 -19.42
N ILE A 78 10.78 -3.30 -20.08
CA ILE A 78 10.38 -4.05 -21.29
C ILE A 78 11.37 -3.79 -22.45
N VAL A 79 11.80 -2.55 -22.67
CA VAL A 79 12.78 -2.22 -23.69
C VAL A 79 14.12 -2.92 -23.42
N GLU A 80 14.59 -2.97 -22.19
CA GLU A 80 15.80 -3.67 -21.80
C GLU A 80 15.65 -5.20 -22.02
N LEU A 81 14.50 -5.78 -21.69
CA LEU A 81 14.19 -7.19 -21.96
C LEU A 81 14.18 -7.50 -23.46
N LEU A 82 13.56 -6.64 -24.28
CA LEU A 82 13.57 -6.79 -25.73
C LEU A 82 15.00 -6.75 -26.30
N GLY A 83 15.87 -5.89 -25.73
CA GLY A 83 17.29 -5.85 -26.09
C GLY A 83 17.99 -7.18 -25.82
N ILE A 84 17.72 -7.83 -24.68
CA ILE A 84 18.25 -9.17 -24.36
C ILE A 84 17.75 -10.21 -25.37
N LEU A 85 16.44 -10.21 -25.65
CA LEU A 85 15.85 -11.15 -26.60
C LEU A 85 16.42 -11.00 -28.02
N LEU A 86 16.70 -9.77 -28.45
CA LEU A 86 17.36 -9.50 -29.74
C LEU A 86 18.78 -10.02 -29.73
N LEU A 87 19.53 -9.86 -28.64
CA LEU A 87 20.86 -10.41 -28.49
C LEU A 87 20.85 -11.96 -28.55
N CYS A 88 19.92 -12.60 -27.85
CA CYS A 88 19.70 -14.05 -27.90
C CYS A 88 19.40 -14.51 -29.34
N GLY A 89 18.50 -13.83 -30.05
CA GLY A 89 18.22 -14.11 -31.47
C GLY A 89 19.43 -13.97 -32.37
N LEU A 90 20.28 -12.97 -32.14
CA LEU A 90 21.54 -12.81 -32.88
C LEU A 90 22.51 -13.94 -32.60
N LEU A 91 22.62 -14.41 -31.37
CA LEU A 91 23.48 -15.53 -31.00
C LEU A 91 23.00 -16.83 -31.67
N ILE A 92 21.70 -17.09 -31.72
CA ILE A 92 21.14 -18.25 -32.49
C ILE A 92 21.49 -18.15 -33.97
N TRP A 93 21.36 -16.94 -34.53
CA TRP A 93 21.69 -16.73 -35.95
C TRP A 93 23.17 -16.94 -36.27
N LEU A 94 24.07 -16.49 -35.41
CA LEU A 94 25.54 -16.60 -35.60
C LEU A 94 26.06 -18.00 -35.29
N CYS A 95 25.56 -18.65 -34.23
CA CYS A 95 26.14 -19.89 -33.72
C CYS A 95 25.31 -21.13 -34.08
N GLY A 96 24.10 -20.95 -34.63
CA GLY A 96 23.24 -22.06 -35.07
C GLY A 96 22.18 -22.46 -34.00
N TRP A 97 21.26 -23.33 -34.42
CA TRP A 97 20.06 -23.71 -33.66
C TRP A 97 20.34 -24.42 -32.33
N TRP A 98 21.51 -24.95 -32.08
CA TRP A 98 21.87 -25.54 -30.80
C TRP A 98 21.91 -24.50 -29.68
N MET A 99 22.15 -23.22 -29.99
CA MET A 99 22.08 -22.11 -29.04
C MET A 99 20.70 -21.96 -28.46
N LEU A 100 19.65 -22.16 -29.25
CA LEU A 100 18.28 -22.14 -28.76
C LEU A 100 18.04 -23.15 -27.63
N ALA A 101 18.55 -24.38 -27.82
CA ALA A 101 18.44 -25.44 -26.82
C ALA A 101 19.20 -25.06 -25.53
N LEU A 102 20.39 -24.46 -25.66
CA LEU A 102 21.18 -23.99 -24.53
C LEU A 102 20.45 -22.82 -23.79
N GLU A 103 19.93 -21.85 -24.53
CA GLU A 103 19.18 -20.72 -23.93
C GLU A 103 17.93 -21.20 -23.18
N ILE A 104 17.15 -22.12 -23.77
CA ILE A 104 16.01 -22.74 -23.11
C ILE A 104 16.44 -23.44 -21.80
N LEU A 105 17.52 -24.23 -21.86
CA LEU A 105 18.06 -24.92 -20.69
C LEU A 105 18.49 -23.93 -19.60
N LEU A 106 19.18 -22.85 -19.98
CA LEU A 106 19.60 -21.79 -19.03
C LEU A 106 18.40 -21.06 -18.42
N ILE A 107 17.36 -20.80 -19.20
CA ILE A 107 16.12 -20.19 -18.67
C ILE A 107 15.44 -21.16 -17.70
N ILE A 108 15.31 -22.44 -18.02
CA ILE A 108 14.68 -23.42 -17.14
C ILE A 108 15.46 -23.56 -15.82
N CYS A 109 16.79 -23.67 -15.89
CA CYS A 109 17.63 -23.89 -14.71
C CYS A 109 17.93 -22.63 -13.91
N PHE A 110 18.01 -21.47 -14.56
CA PHE A 110 18.54 -20.24 -13.97
C PHE A 110 17.70 -19.00 -14.32
N GLN A 111 16.38 -19.13 -14.49
CA GLN A 111 15.45 -18.08 -14.91
C GLN A 111 15.72 -16.73 -14.24
N PHE A 112 15.81 -16.70 -12.92
CA PHE A 112 15.97 -15.45 -12.16
C PHE A 112 17.35 -14.79 -12.29
N LYS A 113 18.36 -15.54 -12.78
CA LYS A 113 19.70 -15.00 -13.08
C LYS A 113 19.82 -14.55 -14.52
N VAL A 114 19.22 -15.30 -15.44
CA VAL A 114 19.24 -15.01 -16.89
C VAL A 114 18.30 -13.85 -17.23
N LEU A 115 17.15 -13.80 -16.58
CA LEU A 115 16.13 -12.76 -16.77
C LEU A 115 15.90 -12.00 -15.43
N PRO A 116 16.83 -11.14 -15.00
CA PRO A 116 16.72 -10.44 -13.71
C PRO A 116 15.79 -9.23 -13.81
N PHE A 117 14.49 -9.46 -14.10
CA PHE A 117 13.54 -8.41 -14.41
C PHE A 117 13.37 -7.41 -13.25
N SER A 118 13.42 -7.90 -12.00
CA SER A 118 13.39 -7.04 -10.81
C SER A 118 14.57 -6.06 -10.76
N PHE A 119 15.75 -6.45 -11.23
CA PHE A 119 16.92 -5.55 -11.28
C PHE A 119 16.70 -4.35 -12.20
N PHE A 120 16.04 -4.56 -13.34
CA PHE A 120 15.73 -3.46 -14.26
C PHE A 120 14.72 -2.48 -13.64
N ILE A 121 13.69 -2.99 -12.96
CA ILE A 121 12.72 -2.15 -12.25
C ILE A 121 13.39 -1.42 -11.09
N GLU A 122 14.20 -2.09 -10.26
CA GLU A 122 14.96 -1.49 -9.16
C GLU A 122 15.79 -0.30 -9.64
N LYS A 123 16.57 -0.50 -10.70
CA LYS A 123 17.40 0.56 -11.32
C LYS A 123 16.55 1.74 -11.81
N ARG A 124 15.33 1.48 -12.29
CA ARG A 124 14.41 2.54 -12.72
C ARG A 124 13.75 3.23 -11.54
N TYR A 125 13.41 2.51 -10.46
CA TYR A 125 12.96 3.13 -9.22
C TYR A 125 14.01 4.07 -8.66
N ASP A 126 15.26 3.63 -8.64
CA ASP A 126 16.37 4.44 -8.17
C ASP A 126 16.49 5.75 -8.96
N LYS A 127 16.70 5.63 -10.26
CA LYS A 127 16.87 6.79 -11.14
C LYS A 127 15.66 7.73 -11.17
N HIS A 128 14.44 7.20 -10.98
CA HIS A 128 13.22 7.96 -11.21
C HIS A 128 12.62 8.55 -9.96
N PHE A 129 12.77 7.87 -8.81
CA PHE A 129 12.13 8.27 -7.56
C PHE A 129 13.12 8.54 -6.42
N PHE A 130 14.21 7.79 -6.31
CA PHE A 130 15.01 7.75 -5.08
C PHE A 130 16.44 8.29 -5.21
N GLU A 131 16.98 8.44 -6.43
CA GLU A 131 18.23 9.15 -6.70
C GLU A 131 19.40 8.72 -5.80
N GLU A 132 19.66 7.39 -5.77
CA GLU A 132 20.70 6.71 -4.97
C GLU A 132 20.53 6.84 -3.44
N LYS A 133 19.33 7.23 -2.96
CA LYS A 133 19.03 7.34 -1.53
C LYS A 133 18.94 5.97 -0.85
N THR A 134 19.35 5.92 0.41
CA THR A 134 19.41 4.74 1.26
C THR A 134 18.42 4.81 2.42
N LEU A 135 18.26 3.72 3.18
CA LEU A 135 17.38 3.72 4.35
C LEU A 135 17.85 4.72 5.44
N ALA A 136 19.13 5.08 5.46
CA ALA A 136 19.65 6.10 6.38
C ALA A 136 19.22 7.53 6.02
N ASP A 137 18.85 7.77 4.75
CA ASP A 137 18.33 9.07 4.31
C ASP A 137 16.87 9.30 4.73
N LEU A 138 16.15 8.24 5.15
CA LEU A 138 14.78 8.37 5.64
C LEU A 138 14.75 9.10 6.99
N PRO A 139 13.78 9.99 7.21
CA PRO A 139 13.66 10.72 8.47
C PRO A 139 13.33 9.78 9.63
N SER A 140 13.62 10.21 10.84
CA SER A 140 13.21 9.50 12.05
C SER A 140 11.71 9.62 12.35
N HIS A 141 11.07 10.65 11.81
CA HIS A 141 9.64 10.91 11.91
C HIS A 141 9.11 11.52 10.60
N PRO A 142 8.02 10.98 10.01
CA PRO A 142 7.37 9.72 10.41
C PRO A 142 8.29 8.51 10.23
N PHE A 143 8.12 7.51 11.09
CA PHE A 143 8.85 6.25 10.94
C PHE A 143 8.31 5.46 9.74
N ILE A 144 9.18 5.04 8.85
CA ILE A 144 8.80 4.34 7.61
C ILE A 144 9.04 2.84 7.74
N ALA A 145 8.02 2.04 7.41
CA ALA A 145 8.08 0.59 7.33
C ALA A 145 7.67 0.13 5.92
N ILE A 146 8.60 -0.37 5.13
CA ILE A 146 8.40 -0.95 3.80
C ILE A 146 8.31 -2.46 3.96
N ASN A 147 7.12 -3.02 3.70
CA ASN A 147 6.84 -4.43 3.98
C ASN A 147 7.05 -5.31 2.75
N SER A 148 7.67 -6.47 2.95
CA SER A 148 7.87 -7.54 1.99
C SER A 148 7.49 -8.87 2.61
N THR A 149 7.31 -9.93 1.81
CA THR A 149 7.07 -11.29 2.28
C THR A 149 8.32 -12.14 2.06
N ASP A 150 8.81 -12.80 3.09
CA ASP A 150 9.92 -13.75 2.97
C ASP A 150 9.39 -15.16 2.66
N VAL A 151 9.69 -15.65 1.47
CA VAL A 151 9.32 -17.02 1.02
C VAL A 151 9.97 -18.10 1.88
N SER A 152 11.19 -17.83 2.40
CA SER A 152 11.94 -18.82 3.18
C SER A 152 11.32 -19.11 4.55
N THR A 153 10.53 -18.18 5.08
CA THR A 153 9.91 -18.27 6.42
C THR A 153 8.40 -18.17 6.39
N GLY A 154 7.80 -17.70 5.28
CA GLY A 154 6.38 -17.39 5.17
C GLY A 154 5.93 -16.20 6.02
N GLN A 155 6.87 -15.35 6.47
CA GLN A 155 6.61 -14.26 7.39
C GLN A 155 6.88 -12.89 6.78
N LEU A 156 6.42 -11.86 7.47
CA LEU A 156 6.68 -10.48 7.11
C LEU A 156 8.17 -10.14 7.27
N PHE A 157 8.70 -9.47 6.27
CA PHE A 157 10.05 -8.90 6.27
C PHE A 157 9.97 -7.41 6.02
N VAL A 158 10.61 -6.59 6.86
CA VAL A 158 10.40 -5.16 6.87
C VAL A 158 11.73 -4.41 6.72
N PHE A 159 11.76 -3.47 5.79
CA PHE A 159 12.79 -2.45 5.70
C PHE A 159 12.28 -1.19 6.38
N GLN A 160 13.05 -0.72 7.34
CA GLN A 160 12.67 0.37 8.22
C GLN A 160 13.72 1.47 8.21
N THR A 161 13.38 2.65 8.64
CA THR A 161 14.36 3.69 8.95
C THR A 161 15.45 3.11 9.85
N ASN A 162 16.69 3.09 9.37
CA ASN A 162 17.86 2.58 10.07
C ASN A 162 17.84 1.10 10.48
N ASN A 163 16.93 0.29 9.95
CA ASN A 163 16.90 -1.14 10.26
C ASN A 163 16.29 -2.00 9.13
N ILE A 164 16.74 -3.26 9.06
CA ILE A 164 16.16 -4.30 8.21
C ILE A 164 15.78 -5.45 9.13
N TYR A 165 14.51 -5.82 9.11
CA TYR A 165 13.93 -6.71 10.10
C TYR A 165 13.18 -7.87 9.49
N GLY A 166 13.50 -9.07 9.94
CA GLY A 166 12.69 -10.26 9.79
C GLY A 166 12.83 -11.08 11.07
N TYR A 167 11.73 -11.55 11.63
CA TYR A 167 11.74 -12.22 12.95
C TYR A 167 12.78 -13.34 13.04
N GLN A 168 12.96 -14.12 11.98
CA GLN A 168 13.90 -15.23 11.91
C GLN A 168 15.37 -14.80 11.73
N TYR A 169 15.63 -13.52 11.50
CA TYR A 169 16.95 -12.96 11.21
C TYR A 169 17.43 -12.02 12.30
N GLN A 170 17.14 -12.39 13.56
CA GLN A 170 17.54 -11.64 14.74
C GLN A 170 18.52 -12.42 15.59
N ASP A 171 19.40 -11.69 16.24
CA ASP A 171 20.18 -12.18 17.37
C ASP A 171 19.89 -11.30 18.60
N ARG A 172 19.20 -11.88 19.60
CA ARG A 172 18.81 -11.18 20.82
C ARG A 172 18.15 -9.82 20.54
N SER A 173 17.10 -9.82 19.72
CA SER A 173 16.35 -8.61 19.29
C SER A 173 17.10 -7.64 18.34
N LYS A 174 18.30 -7.94 17.91
CA LYS A 174 19.03 -7.11 16.94
C LYS A 174 19.03 -7.75 15.56
N SER A 175 18.75 -6.97 14.52
CA SER A 175 18.87 -7.41 13.13
C SER A 175 20.31 -7.81 12.79
N ILE A 176 20.44 -8.86 11.97
CA ILE A 176 21.74 -9.31 11.43
C ILE A 176 22.20 -8.50 10.22
N PHE A 177 21.37 -7.60 9.71
CA PHE A 177 21.64 -6.79 8.52
C PHE A 177 22.09 -5.38 8.88
N LYS A 178 22.92 -4.80 8.00
CA LYS A 178 23.24 -3.36 7.98
C LYS A 178 22.15 -2.68 7.15
N ALA A 179 21.62 -1.56 7.63
CA ALA A 179 20.60 -0.79 6.94
C ALA A 179 21.13 0.50 6.31
N ASP A 180 22.21 1.07 6.87
CA ASP A 180 22.67 2.42 6.58
C ASP A 180 22.89 2.67 5.08
N ASP A 181 23.55 1.75 4.39
CA ASP A 181 23.85 1.87 2.95
C ASP A 181 22.82 1.12 2.07
N PHE A 182 21.73 0.60 2.65
CA PHE A 182 20.79 -0.22 1.89
C PHE A 182 19.89 0.66 1.00
N PRO A 183 19.90 0.47 -0.34
CA PRO A 183 19.13 1.34 -1.24
C PRO A 183 17.63 1.26 -1.00
N ILE A 184 16.97 2.41 -0.95
CA ILE A 184 15.49 2.48 -0.86
C ILE A 184 14.87 1.81 -2.07
N SER A 185 15.44 2.01 -3.27
CA SER A 185 14.98 1.38 -4.51
C SER A 185 14.90 -0.14 -4.40
N LYS A 186 15.87 -0.79 -3.77
CA LYS A 186 15.90 -2.22 -3.52
C LYS A 186 14.84 -2.64 -2.48
N ALA A 187 14.66 -1.89 -1.42
CA ALA A 187 13.61 -2.15 -0.42
C ALA A 187 12.21 -2.06 -1.04
N VAL A 188 11.96 -1.00 -1.82
CA VAL A 188 10.70 -0.81 -2.55
C VAL A 188 10.50 -1.89 -3.62
N MET A 189 11.58 -2.30 -4.32
CA MET A 189 11.49 -3.40 -5.28
C MET A 189 11.14 -4.72 -4.59
N ALA A 190 11.73 -5.04 -3.44
CA ALA A 190 11.39 -6.23 -2.67
C ALA A 190 9.90 -6.20 -2.24
N SER A 191 9.40 -5.03 -1.83
CA SER A 191 8.00 -4.82 -1.48
C SER A 191 7.04 -4.92 -2.68
N SER A 192 7.52 -4.69 -3.91
CA SER A 192 6.73 -4.66 -5.16
C SER A 192 6.96 -5.90 -6.04
N CYS A 193 7.69 -6.89 -5.56
CA CYS A 193 8.11 -8.05 -6.33
C CYS A 193 6.98 -9.08 -6.44
N VAL A 194 5.98 -8.79 -7.29
CA VAL A 194 4.82 -9.66 -7.51
C VAL A 194 5.29 -11.03 -8.04
N PRO A 195 4.89 -12.15 -7.40
CA PRO A 195 5.25 -13.48 -7.85
C PRO A 195 4.82 -13.75 -9.28
N PHE A 196 5.55 -14.62 -9.96
CA PHE A 196 5.37 -15.03 -11.36
C PHE A 196 5.65 -13.94 -12.41
N VAL A 197 5.74 -12.65 -11.99
CA VAL A 197 6.06 -11.52 -12.87
C VAL A 197 7.50 -11.08 -12.65
N PHE A 198 7.95 -11.01 -11.40
CA PHE A 198 9.26 -10.49 -11.02
C PHE A 198 10.16 -11.57 -10.42
N SER A 199 11.47 -11.38 -10.55
CA SER A 199 12.46 -12.24 -9.90
C SER A 199 12.52 -11.92 -8.41
N PRO A 200 12.47 -12.90 -7.48
CA PRO A 200 12.58 -12.66 -6.05
C PRO A 200 13.86 -11.89 -5.68
N ILE A 201 13.77 -11.04 -4.68
CA ILE A 201 14.90 -10.22 -4.20
C ILE A 201 15.61 -10.95 -3.07
N THR A 202 16.95 -11.01 -3.17
CA THR A 202 17.81 -11.48 -2.07
C THR A 202 18.59 -10.31 -1.50
N ILE A 203 18.96 -10.41 -0.22
CA ILE A 203 19.84 -9.42 0.40
C ILE A 203 21.29 -9.80 0.10
N PRO A 204 22.06 -8.93 -0.60
CA PRO A 204 23.47 -9.18 -0.88
C PRO A 204 24.30 -9.38 0.40
N ALA A 205 25.36 -10.18 0.27
CA ALA A 205 26.26 -10.52 1.38
C ALA A 205 26.90 -9.30 2.06
N THR A 206 27.12 -8.22 1.32
CA THR A 206 27.68 -6.94 1.80
C THR A 206 26.84 -6.27 2.88
N TYR A 207 25.53 -6.54 2.92
CA TYR A 207 24.59 -5.98 3.91
C TYR A 207 24.46 -6.85 5.17
N TYR A 208 25.13 -7.99 5.25
CA TYR A 208 25.20 -8.74 6.50
C TYR A 208 26.28 -8.13 7.41
N LYS A 209 26.02 -8.06 8.72
CA LYS A 209 27.07 -7.77 9.68
C LYS A 209 28.10 -8.89 9.67
N GLU A 210 29.40 -8.59 9.80
CA GLU A 210 30.51 -9.52 9.57
C GLU A 210 30.36 -10.88 10.25
N LYS A 211 29.97 -10.92 11.52
CA LYS A 211 29.75 -12.16 12.26
C LYS A 211 28.65 -13.07 11.70
N TYR A 212 27.79 -12.55 10.82
CA TYR A 212 26.66 -13.27 10.22
C TYR A 212 26.85 -13.55 8.73
N TYR A 213 27.99 -13.23 8.14
CA TYR A 213 28.26 -13.40 6.73
C TYR A 213 27.98 -14.83 6.22
N ASN A 214 28.24 -15.86 7.07
CA ASN A 214 28.00 -17.28 6.77
C ASN A 214 26.65 -17.80 7.23
N TRP A 215 25.67 -16.91 7.48
CA TRP A 215 24.33 -17.31 7.92
C TRP A 215 23.66 -18.20 6.88
N LYS A 216 23.20 -19.39 7.31
CA LYS A 216 22.63 -20.41 6.42
C LYS A 216 21.25 -20.02 5.87
N LYS A 217 20.48 -19.26 6.61
CA LYS A 217 19.15 -18.79 6.20
C LYS A 217 19.31 -17.45 5.50
N LYS A 218 18.95 -17.41 4.21
CA LYS A 218 18.95 -16.18 3.42
C LYS A 218 17.51 -15.82 3.10
N PRO A 219 17.06 -14.57 3.34
CA PRO A 219 15.72 -14.16 2.95
C PRO A 219 15.59 -14.19 1.42
N LEU A 220 14.44 -14.69 0.98
CA LEU A 220 14.01 -14.64 -0.42
C LEU A 220 12.71 -13.85 -0.46
N LEU A 221 12.79 -12.60 -0.93
CA LEU A 221 11.75 -11.61 -0.75
C LEU A 221 10.89 -11.46 -2.01
N ILE A 222 9.59 -11.41 -1.77
CA ILE A 222 8.55 -11.17 -2.77
C ILE A 222 7.57 -10.11 -2.24
N ASP A 223 6.59 -9.73 -3.06
CA ASP A 223 5.63 -8.68 -2.75
C ASP A 223 5.02 -8.83 -1.34
N GLY A 224 5.01 -7.72 -0.61
CA GLY A 224 4.45 -7.68 0.75
C GLY A 224 2.96 -7.99 0.80
N GLY A 225 2.25 -7.80 -0.30
CA GLY A 225 0.82 -8.03 -0.40
C GLY A 225 0.40 -9.50 -0.25
N LEU A 226 1.33 -10.45 -0.35
CA LEU A 226 1.06 -11.86 -0.06
C LEU A 226 0.88 -12.14 1.43
N TYR A 227 1.51 -11.34 2.28
CA TYR A 227 1.33 -11.42 3.72
C TYR A 227 0.26 -10.45 4.21
N ASP A 228 0.36 -9.17 3.82
CA ASP A 228 -0.55 -8.10 4.19
C ASP A 228 -0.57 -6.99 3.11
N ASN A 229 -1.53 -7.04 2.20
CA ASN A 229 -1.61 -6.05 1.12
C ASN A 229 -2.02 -4.65 1.57
N GLN A 230 -2.53 -4.50 2.79
CA GLN A 230 -2.94 -3.19 3.33
C GLN A 230 -1.81 -2.47 4.07
N GLY A 231 -0.78 -3.21 4.49
CA GLY A 231 0.28 -2.67 5.33
C GLY A 231 -0.14 -2.38 6.78
N ALA A 232 -1.31 -2.89 7.19
CA ALA A 232 -1.89 -2.60 8.51
C ALA A 232 -1.33 -3.49 9.63
N HIS A 233 -0.77 -4.65 9.30
CA HIS A 233 -0.33 -5.65 10.30
C HIS A 233 0.64 -5.06 11.33
N LYS A 234 1.66 -4.32 10.90
CA LYS A 234 2.63 -3.69 11.80
C LYS A 234 2.03 -2.65 12.74
N LEU A 235 0.94 -2.02 12.34
CA LEU A 235 0.27 -0.99 13.13
C LEU A 235 -0.72 -1.58 14.15
N THR A 236 -1.12 -2.84 13.97
CA THR A 236 -2.13 -3.53 14.80
C THR A 236 -1.55 -4.61 15.71
N GLU A 237 -0.34 -5.10 15.45
CA GLU A 237 0.30 -6.18 16.19
C GLU A 237 0.62 -5.77 17.63
N GLU A 238 0.05 -6.49 18.63
CA GLU A 238 0.12 -6.14 20.06
C GLU A 238 1.53 -5.97 20.60
N GLN A 239 2.46 -6.78 20.15
CA GLN A 239 3.86 -6.77 20.64
C GLN A 239 4.79 -5.93 19.76
N CYS A 240 4.24 -5.24 18.76
CA CYS A 240 5.04 -4.42 17.85
C CYS A 240 5.28 -3.03 18.46
N PRO A 241 6.54 -2.54 18.48
CA PRO A 241 6.84 -1.18 18.94
C PRO A 241 6.19 -0.09 18.10
N TYR A 242 5.68 -0.46 16.92
CA TYR A 242 4.98 0.42 15.97
C TYR A 242 3.47 0.31 16.04
N LYS A 243 2.92 -0.41 17.03
CA LYS A 243 1.49 -0.41 17.28
C LYS A 243 0.99 1.03 17.49
N CYS A 244 -0.09 1.37 16.81
CA CYS A 244 -0.69 2.69 16.84
C CYS A 244 -2.07 2.66 17.50
N ASP A 245 -2.43 3.79 18.13
CA ASP A 245 -3.73 3.97 18.76
C ASP A 245 -4.81 4.32 17.73
N TYR A 246 -4.43 5.10 16.71
CA TYR A 246 -5.27 5.51 15.57
C TYR A 246 -4.63 5.00 14.28
N ILE A 247 -5.42 4.35 13.44
CA ILE A 247 -4.91 3.74 12.21
C ILE A 247 -5.75 4.20 11.03
N ILE A 248 -5.11 4.87 10.09
CA ILE A 248 -5.71 5.24 8.81
C ILE A 248 -5.23 4.23 7.78
N VAL A 249 -6.14 3.44 7.20
CA VAL A 249 -5.82 2.45 6.17
C VAL A 249 -6.28 2.98 4.83
N SER A 250 -5.36 3.29 3.94
CA SER A 250 -5.63 3.66 2.56
C SER A 250 -5.51 2.42 1.67
N ASP A 251 -6.64 1.91 1.18
CA ASP A 251 -6.74 0.70 0.37
C ASP A 251 -7.11 1.03 -1.09
N ALA A 252 -6.10 0.99 -1.95
CA ALA A 252 -6.25 1.16 -3.39
C ALA A 252 -6.63 -0.14 -4.11
N GLY A 253 -6.95 -1.22 -3.38
CA GLY A 253 -7.32 -2.51 -3.97
C GLY A 253 -8.52 -2.39 -4.90
N ASN A 254 -8.45 -3.02 -6.07
CA ASN A 254 -9.58 -3.13 -7.01
C ASN A 254 -10.14 -4.55 -6.94
N SER A 255 -11.46 -4.68 -6.80
CA SER A 255 -12.12 -5.97 -6.67
C SER A 255 -12.72 -6.49 -7.98
N GLU A 256 -12.67 -5.72 -9.06
CA GLU A 256 -13.19 -6.20 -10.34
C GLU A 256 -12.32 -7.36 -10.84
N VAL A 257 -12.87 -8.57 -10.69
CA VAL A 257 -12.28 -9.80 -11.20
C VAL A 257 -12.66 -9.92 -12.67
N ASN A 258 -11.76 -9.52 -13.56
CA ASN A 258 -11.93 -9.85 -14.96
C ASN A 258 -11.60 -11.34 -15.14
N SER A 259 -12.63 -12.20 -15.17
CA SER A 259 -12.50 -13.65 -15.31
C SER A 259 -11.97 -14.08 -16.69
N ASN A 260 -12.03 -13.19 -17.67
CA ASN A 260 -11.67 -13.49 -19.06
C ASN A 260 -10.15 -13.51 -19.31
N LEU A 261 -9.33 -13.24 -18.30
CA LEU A 261 -7.86 -13.20 -18.43
C LEU A 261 -7.16 -14.52 -18.03
N VAL A 262 -7.90 -15.56 -17.65
CA VAL A 262 -7.30 -16.86 -17.29
C VAL A 262 -7.25 -17.73 -18.53
N ILE A 263 -6.12 -17.71 -19.23
CA ILE A 263 -5.92 -18.43 -20.50
C ILE A 263 -4.84 -19.52 -20.42
N ASN A 264 -4.03 -19.53 -19.36
CA ASN A 264 -2.97 -20.51 -19.15
C ASN A 264 -2.62 -20.66 -17.66
N THR A 265 -1.74 -21.60 -17.34
CA THR A 265 -1.30 -21.92 -15.97
C THR A 265 -0.72 -20.70 -15.25
N VAL A 266 0.07 -19.86 -15.93
CA VAL A 266 0.69 -18.68 -15.32
C VAL A 266 -0.37 -17.66 -14.93
N SER A 267 -1.31 -17.36 -15.82
CA SER A 267 -2.42 -16.44 -15.53
C SER A 267 -3.33 -16.98 -14.43
N LEU A 268 -3.52 -18.31 -14.33
CA LEU A 268 -4.25 -18.94 -13.25
C LEU A 268 -3.53 -18.79 -11.91
N LEU A 269 -2.20 -18.99 -11.86
CA LEU A 269 -1.40 -18.82 -10.66
C LEU A 269 -1.42 -17.36 -10.14
N ILE A 270 -1.28 -16.38 -11.03
CA ILE A 270 -1.41 -14.96 -10.69
C ILE A 270 -2.78 -14.69 -10.10
N LYS A 271 -3.83 -15.21 -10.74
CA LYS A 271 -5.21 -15.03 -10.27
C LYS A 271 -5.48 -15.68 -8.92
N THR A 272 -4.91 -16.85 -8.69
CA THR A 272 -5.00 -17.54 -7.40
C THR A 272 -4.35 -16.68 -6.29
N SER A 273 -3.17 -16.11 -6.56
CA SER A 273 -2.51 -15.19 -5.61
C SER A 273 -3.38 -13.97 -5.30
N GLU A 274 -4.01 -13.36 -6.30
CA GLU A 274 -4.94 -12.23 -6.10
C GLU A 274 -6.15 -12.62 -5.21
N ILE A 275 -6.70 -13.82 -5.41
CA ILE A 275 -7.81 -14.33 -4.58
C ILE A 275 -7.38 -14.50 -3.12
N LEU A 276 -6.19 -15.07 -2.88
CA LEU A 276 -5.64 -15.25 -1.54
C LEU A 276 -5.38 -13.91 -0.86
N MET A 277 -4.74 -12.96 -1.53
CA MET A 277 -4.52 -11.60 -1.02
C MET A 277 -5.85 -10.90 -0.67
N ARG A 278 -6.88 -11.08 -1.50
CA ARG A 278 -8.22 -10.54 -1.21
C ARG A 278 -8.85 -11.17 0.02
N ARG A 279 -8.70 -12.49 0.19
CA ARG A 279 -9.20 -13.18 1.39
C ARG A 279 -8.53 -12.66 2.66
N ILE A 280 -7.20 -12.50 2.64
CA ILE A 280 -6.44 -11.93 3.75
C ILE A 280 -6.95 -10.52 4.07
N ARG A 281 -7.10 -9.66 3.05
CA ARG A 281 -7.67 -8.33 3.21
C ARG A 281 -9.02 -8.34 3.90
N ASN A 282 -9.95 -9.19 3.44
CA ASN A 282 -11.29 -9.24 4.00
C ASN A 282 -11.27 -9.67 5.48
N VAL A 283 -10.41 -10.61 5.86
CA VAL A 283 -10.23 -11.03 7.26
C VAL A 283 -9.66 -9.87 8.09
N GLN A 284 -8.67 -9.15 7.57
CA GLN A 284 -8.09 -7.98 8.26
C GLN A 284 -9.11 -6.86 8.44
N VAL A 285 -9.92 -6.57 7.41
CA VAL A 285 -11.01 -5.58 7.51
C VAL A 285 -11.99 -5.97 8.61
N GLN A 286 -12.41 -7.24 8.67
CA GLN A 286 -13.29 -7.71 9.74
C GLN A 286 -12.65 -7.55 11.12
N ASN A 287 -11.39 -7.96 11.27
CA ASN A 287 -10.72 -7.94 12.57
C ASN A 287 -10.36 -6.52 13.02
N ASN A 288 -9.99 -5.62 12.11
CA ASN A 288 -9.47 -4.30 12.45
C ASN A 288 -10.55 -3.22 12.46
N ILE A 289 -11.63 -3.38 11.68
CA ILE A 289 -12.70 -2.37 11.56
C ILE A 289 -13.95 -2.78 12.30
N TYR A 290 -14.35 -4.05 12.18
CA TYR A 290 -15.64 -4.55 12.70
C TYR A 290 -15.53 -5.35 13.98
N SER A 291 -14.31 -5.59 14.52
CA SER A 291 -14.16 -6.29 15.80
C SER A 291 -14.29 -5.33 16.98
N HIS A 292 -14.91 -5.80 18.07
CA HIS A 292 -15.02 -5.08 19.33
C HIS A 292 -13.68 -4.61 19.94
N ASN A 293 -12.58 -5.20 19.51
CA ASN A 293 -11.25 -4.92 20.04
C ASN A 293 -10.64 -3.60 19.58
N ASN A 294 -11.17 -2.97 18.53
CA ASN A 294 -10.56 -1.76 17.94
C ASN A 294 -11.31 -0.46 18.24
N ASN A 295 -12.44 -0.52 18.96
CA ASN A 295 -13.20 0.63 19.47
C ASN A 295 -13.40 1.80 18.49
N GLY A 296 -13.46 1.52 17.18
CA GLY A 296 -13.67 2.54 16.15
C GLY A 296 -12.49 3.47 15.85
N ARG A 297 -11.29 3.16 16.30
CA ARG A 297 -10.08 3.97 16.05
C ARG A 297 -9.39 3.68 14.71
N THR A 298 -10.11 3.09 13.76
CA THR A 298 -9.62 2.81 12.42
C THR A 298 -10.47 3.52 11.38
N ALA A 299 -9.86 4.42 10.62
CA ALA A 299 -10.44 5.01 9.41
C ALA A 299 -10.01 4.19 8.19
N TYR A 300 -10.97 3.54 7.52
CA TYR A 300 -10.69 2.70 6.36
C TYR A 300 -11.14 3.38 5.08
N VAL A 301 -10.18 3.68 4.21
CA VAL A 301 -10.36 4.45 2.97
C VAL A 301 -10.19 3.49 1.79
N SER A 302 -11.29 3.12 1.13
CA SER A 302 -11.25 2.13 0.05
C SER A 302 -11.69 2.69 -1.29
N LEU A 303 -10.90 2.43 -2.34
CA LEU A 303 -11.23 2.72 -3.73
C LEU A 303 -12.53 2.02 -4.19
N MET A 304 -12.87 0.90 -3.55
CA MET A 304 -14.04 0.09 -3.91
C MET A 304 -15.36 0.61 -3.36
N TRP A 305 -15.30 1.45 -2.34
CA TRP A 305 -16.53 1.94 -1.71
C TRP A 305 -17.25 2.95 -2.58
N GLU A 306 -18.56 3.03 -2.40
CA GLU A 306 -19.37 4.01 -3.10
C GLU A 306 -19.20 5.41 -2.50
N LEU A 307 -19.12 6.40 -3.36
CA LEU A 307 -19.10 7.81 -2.95
C LEU A 307 -20.55 8.25 -2.67
N SER A 308 -21.10 7.82 -1.55
CA SER A 308 -22.48 8.09 -1.18
C SER A 308 -22.65 8.08 0.34
N ASP A 309 -23.82 8.47 0.82
CA ASP A 309 -24.18 8.43 2.24
C ASP A 309 -24.37 7.01 2.81
N ARG A 310 -24.21 5.95 1.98
CA ARG A 310 -24.08 4.56 2.46
C ARG A 310 -22.94 4.40 3.48
N ILE A 311 -21.90 5.24 3.39
CA ILE A 311 -20.81 5.26 4.37
C ILE A 311 -21.35 5.63 5.76
N LEU A 312 -22.22 6.62 5.84
CA LEU A 312 -22.87 7.05 7.09
C LEU A 312 -23.81 5.97 7.64
N LYS A 313 -24.55 5.32 6.76
CA LYS A 313 -25.38 4.17 7.12
C LYS A 313 -24.54 3.03 7.68
N GLY A 314 -23.36 2.79 7.09
CA GLY A 314 -22.37 1.84 7.62
C GLY A 314 -21.91 2.20 9.02
N PHE A 315 -21.64 3.47 9.30
CA PHE A 315 -21.29 3.95 10.66
C PHE A 315 -22.43 3.72 11.65
N ILE A 316 -23.67 4.08 11.32
CA ILE A 316 -24.85 3.86 12.17
C ILE A 316 -25.02 2.36 12.48
N ASN A 317 -24.89 1.49 11.48
CA ASN A 317 -25.00 0.05 11.68
C ASN A 317 -23.87 -0.51 12.56
N ASN A 318 -22.63 -0.02 12.38
CA ASN A 318 -21.53 -0.36 13.27
C ASN A 318 -21.78 0.09 14.71
N ALA A 319 -22.33 1.28 14.91
CA ALA A 319 -22.69 1.78 16.22
C ALA A 319 -23.78 0.93 16.89
N LYS A 320 -24.83 0.56 16.16
CA LYS A 320 -25.89 -0.37 16.63
C LYS A 320 -25.32 -1.73 17.05
N ASN A 321 -24.32 -2.22 16.34
CA ASN A 321 -23.66 -3.50 16.63
C ASN A 321 -22.60 -3.39 17.75
N GLY A 322 -22.43 -2.23 18.37
CA GLY A 322 -21.43 -2.02 19.43
C GLY A 322 -19.97 -1.98 18.95
N ASN A 323 -19.74 -1.77 17.64
CA ASN A 323 -18.41 -1.67 17.04
C ASN A 323 -17.87 -0.22 17.02
N VAL A 324 -18.58 0.72 17.62
CA VAL A 324 -18.19 2.12 17.78
C VAL A 324 -18.12 2.44 19.27
N SER A 325 -17.03 3.04 19.73
CA SER A 325 -16.85 3.34 21.14
C SER A 325 -17.84 4.44 21.62
N ASP A 326 -18.24 4.37 22.88
CA ASP A 326 -19.09 5.39 23.50
C ASP A 326 -18.44 6.79 23.40
N HIS A 327 -17.10 6.86 23.51
CA HIS A 327 -16.35 8.10 23.32
C HIS A 327 -16.57 8.72 21.93
N LEU A 328 -16.51 7.91 20.87
CA LEU A 328 -16.72 8.39 19.50
C LEU A 328 -18.17 8.82 19.26
N LEU A 329 -19.14 8.13 19.87
CA LEU A 329 -20.54 8.56 19.84
C LEU A 329 -20.71 9.94 20.48
N VAL A 330 -20.10 10.18 21.64
CA VAL A 330 -20.11 11.48 22.32
C VAL A 330 -19.50 12.57 21.47
N LEU A 331 -18.41 12.31 20.76
CA LEU A 331 -17.81 13.27 19.81
C LEU A 331 -18.77 13.66 18.68
N HIS A 332 -19.69 12.77 18.32
CA HIS A 332 -20.77 13.03 17.37
C HIS A 332 -22.06 13.53 18.03
N ASN A 333 -22.02 13.91 19.32
CA ASN A 333 -23.19 14.31 20.10
C ASN A 333 -24.33 13.25 20.07
N ILE A 334 -23.97 11.97 20.00
CA ILE A 334 -24.89 10.83 19.96
C ILE A 334 -24.77 10.11 21.31
N SER A 335 -25.91 9.92 21.99
CA SER A 335 -25.94 9.08 23.20
C SER A 335 -26.08 7.60 22.84
N LYS A 336 -25.68 6.72 23.76
CA LYS A 336 -25.85 5.28 23.61
C LYS A 336 -27.33 4.91 23.51
N GLU A 337 -28.17 5.55 24.31
CA GLU A 337 -29.63 5.37 24.31
C GLU A 337 -30.26 5.75 22.95
N GLU A 338 -29.76 6.82 22.31
CA GLU A 338 -30.20 7.18 20.96
C GLU A 338 -29.87 6.07 19.95
N ILE A 339 -28.65 5.52 20.00
CA ILE A 339 -28.22 4.43 19.07
C ILE A 339 -29.00 3.14 19.34
N ASP A 340 -29.22 2.77 20.59
CA ASP A 340 -29.96 1.55 20.98
C ASP A 340 -31.42 1.61 20.51
N ASN A 341 -32.00 2.82 20.42
CA ASN A 341 -33.37 3.07 19.96
C ASN A 341 -33.50 3.33 18.45
N VAL A 342 -32.39 3.33 17.68
CA VAL A 342 -32.46 3.50 16.22
C VAL A 342 -33.10 2.28 15.58
N GLY A 343 -34.18 2.50 14.86
CA GLY A 343 -34.90 1.46 14.09
C GLY A 343 -34.11 0.94 12.88
N ASP A 344 -34.78 0.24 12.01
CA ASP A 344 -34.18 -0.26 10.76
C ASP A 344 -34.01 0.86 9.72
N ASP A 345 -33.18 0.60 8.70
CA ASP A 345 -32.93 1.54 7.60
C ASP A 345 -34.27 1.97 6.96
N GLY A 346 -34.52 3.27 6.88
CA GLY A 346 -35.73 3.87 6.39
C GLY A 346 -36.77 4.23 7.48
N SER A 347 -36.59 3.81 8.75
CA SER A 347 -37.43 4.27 9.86
C SER A 347 -37.21 5.77 10.16
N GLN A 348 -38.14 6.38 10.85
CA GLN A 348 -38.05 7.80 11.22
C GLN A 348 -36.80 8.04 12.08
N SER A 349 -36.59 7.25 13.15
CA SER A 349 -35.44 7.38 14.04
C SER A 349 -34.10 7.17 13.31
N TYR A 350 -34.04 6.27 12.33
CA TYR A 350 -32.87 6.08 11.49
C TYR A 350 -32.57 7.30 10.62
N ASN A 351 -33.59 7.89 10.00
CA ASN A 351 -33.44 9.07 9.17
C ASN A 351 -33.03 10.30 10.00
N GLU A 352 -33.58 10.46 11.20
CA GLU A 352 -33.19 11.53 12.16
C GLU A 352 -31.72 11.36 12.55
N MET A 353 -31.26 10.16 12.87
CA MET A 353 -29.85 9.85 13.17
C MET A 353 -28.93 10.16 11.98
N LEU A 354 -29.34 9.80 10.78
CA LEU A 354 -28.58 10.09 9.56
C LEU A 354 -28.44 11.60 9.34
N VAL A 355 -29.50 12.38 9.55
CA VAL A 355 -29.47 13.86 9.47
C VAL A 355 -28.51 14.43 10.51
N LYS A 356 -28.61 13.98 11.77
CA LYS A 356 -27.74 14.39 12.85
C LYS A 356 -26.26 14.13 12.53
N LEU A 357 -25.96 12.94 12.04
CA LEU A 357 -24.59 12.56 11.65
C LEU A 357 -24.08 13.40 10.48
N LYS A 358 -24.92 13.68 9.47
CA LYS A 358 -24.59 14.57 8.35
C LYS A 358 -24.21 15.98 8.83
N GLN A 359 -24.93 16.50 9.81
CA GLN A 359 -24.62 17.82 10.39
C GLN A 359 -23.28 17.81 11.11
N ASN A 360 -23.02 16.78 11.92
CA ASN A 360 -21.82 16.69 12.76
C ASN A 360 -20.52 16.60 11.94
N ILE A 361 -20.56 15.99 10.77
CA ILE A 361 -19.38 15.87 9.90
C ILE A 361 -19.31 16.94 8.80
N ASN A 362 -20.22 17.92 8.80
CA ASN A 362 -20.33 18.93 7.73
C ASN A 362 -20.53 18.32 6.35
N TRP A 363 -21.52 17.41 6.21
CA TRP A 363 -21.77 16.67 4.98
C TRP A 363 -22.03 17.56 3.77
N SER A 364 -22.61 18.75 3.94
CA SER A 364 -22.84 19.69 2.83
C SER A 364 -21.55 20.07 2.11
N VAL A 365 -20.49 20.35 2.85
CA VAL A 365 -19.14 20.67 2.30
C VAL A 365 -18.54 19.46 1.58
N LEU A 366 -18.75 18.27 2.16
CA LEU A 366 -18.29 17.02 1.54
C LEU A 366 -19.07 16.71 0.24
N GLU A 367 -20.37 16.99 0.20
CA GLU A 367 -21.19 16.78 -1.00
C GLU A 367 -20.80 17.76 -2.13
N GLU A 368 -20.46 19.01 -1.81
CA GLU A 368 -19.95 19.98 -2.80
C GLU A 368 -18.60 19.57 -3.41
N SER A 369 -17.72 18.98 -2.60
CA SER A 369 -16.37 18.53 -3.03
C SER A 369 -16.35 17.10 -3.57
N LYS A 370 -17.50 16.43 -3.63
CA LYS A 370 -17.64 15.04 -4.02
C LYS A 370 -17.19 14.80 -5.47
N PRO A 371 -16.30 13.82 -5.70
CA PRO A 371 -15.90 13.45 -7.06
C PRO A 371 -17.06 13.01 -7.91
N SER A 372 -16.99 13.30 -9.19
CA SER A 372 -18.00 12.88 -10.16
C SER A 372 -18.06 11.35 -10.32
N LEU A 373 -19.16 10.82 -10.83
CA LEU A 373 -19.28 9.40 -11.18
C LEU A 373 -18.21 9.02 -12.22
N ASN A 374 -17.87 9.94 -13.12
CA ASN A 374 -16.82 9.73 -14.11
C ASN A 374 -15.44 9.58 -13.46
N ASP A 375 -15.09 10.43 -12.48
CA ASP A 375 -13.85 10.30 -11.73
C ASP A 375 -13.76 8.91 -11.05
N ARG A 376 -14.83 8.47 -10.42
CA ARG A 376 -14.90 7.14 -9.80
C ARG A 376 -14.67 6.02 -10.82
N ASN A 377 -15.33 6.08 -11.96
CA ASN A 377 -15.21 5.07 -13.01
C ASN A 377 -13.78 5.04 -13.59
N ILE A 378 -13.19 6.22 -13.84
CA ILE A 378 -11.80 6.34 -14.28
C ILE A 378 -10.86 5.74 -13.23
N ALA A 379 -11.00 6.12 -11.95
CA ALA A 379 -10.15 5.64 -10.88
C ALA A 379 -10.20 4.11 -10.76
N ARG A 380 -11.38 3.50 -10.86
CA ARG A 380 -11.58 2.04 -10.81
C ARG A 380 -11.07 1.31 -12.06
N SER A 381 -11.05 1.97 -13.20
CA SER A 381 -10.53 1.39 -14.45
C SER A 381 -9.01 1.24 -14.48
N VAL A 382 -8.29 1.88 -13.56
CA VAL A 382 -6.82 1.83 -13.53
C VAL A 382 -6.35 0.46 -13.03
N GLY A 383 -5.64 -0.27 -13.88
CA GLY A 383 -5.07 -1.58 -13.56
C GLY A 383 -3.87 -1.50 -12.60
N THR A 384 -3.56 -2.65 -12.00
CA THR A 384 -2.37 -2.83 -11.17
C THR A 384 -1.15 -3.09 -12.03
N ASN A 385 -0.36 -2.06 -12.32
CA ASN A 385 0.90 -2.15 -13.06
C ASN A 385 1.81 -0.94 -12.77
N LEU A 386 2.96 -0.88 -13.43
CA LEU A 386 3.97 0.19 -13.32
C LEU A 386 4.11 0.98 -14.64
N MET A 387 3.05 0.98 -15.44
CA MET A 387 2.97 1.81 -16.65
C MET A 387 2.63 3.24 -16.28
N GLY A 388 3.10 4.20 -17.09
CA GLY A 388 2.79 5.61 -16.88
C GLY A 388 1.29 5.90 -16.92
N LEU A 389 0.84 6.75 -16.01
CA LEU A 389 -0.57 7.15 -15.91
C LEU A 389 -0.81 8.48 -16.62
N SER A 390 -1.96 8.62 -17.28
CA SER A 390 -2.40 9.93 -17.77
C SER A 390 -2.75 10.87 -16.60
N SER A 391 -2.66 12.17 -16.83
CA SER A 391 -3.04 13.17 -15.82
C SER A 391 -4.49 12.99 -15.36
N GLU A 392 -5.39 12.62 -16.27
CA GLU A 392 -6.78 12.35 -15.96
C GLU A 392 -6.93 11.21 -14.94
N LYS A 393 -6.23 10.08 -15.14
CA LYS A 393 -6.23 8.93 -14.22
C LYS A 393 -5.64 9.29 -12.86
N ILE A 394 -4.53 10.03 -12.85
CA ILE A 394 -3.89 10.50 -11.61
C ILE A 394 -4.87 11.38 -10.83
N ASN A 395 -5.45 12.39 -11.48
CA ASN A 395 -6.37 13.32 -10.84
C ASN A 395 -7.65 12.64 -10.33
N ALA A 396 -8.19 11.67 -11.08
CA ALA A 396 -9.36 10.91 -10.66
C ALA A 396 -9.06 10.09 -9.39
N LEU A 397 -7.91 9.39 -9.34
CA LEU A 397 -7.47 8.62 -8.17
C LEU A 397 -7.27 9.53 -6.94
N ILE A 398 -6.63 10.68 -7.12
CA ILE A 398 -6.41 11.67 -6.05
C ILE A 398 -7.74 12.16 -5.52
N ARG A 399 -8.65 12.66 -6.36
CA ARG A 399 -9.94 13.21 -5.92
C ARG A 399 -10.78 12.18 -5.16
N VAL A 400 -10.86 10.94 -5.68
CA VAL A 400 -11.62 9.86 -5.01
C VAL A 400 -11.04 9.53 -3.64
N SER A 401 -9.74 9.39 -3.54
CA SER A 401 -9.06 9.07 -2.28
C SER A 401 -9.14 10.22 -1.28
N GLU A 402 -8.93 11.45 -1.73
CA GLU A 402 -8.98 12.67 -0.91
C GLU A 402 -10.36 12.80 -0.25
N TRP A 403 -11.43 12.73 -1.04
CA TRP A 403 -12.80 12.81 -0.53
C TRP A 403 -13.11 11.66 0.44
N MET A 404 -12.76 10.43 0.07
CA MET A 404 -13.02 9.27 0.92
C MET A 404 -12.28 9.36 2.25
N THR A 405 -11.03 9.83 2.22
CA THR A 405 -10.21 10.02 3.43
C THR A 405 -10.86 11.08 4.35
N GLU A 406 -11.28 12.20 3.79
CA GLU A 406 -11.92 13.26 4.56
C GLU A 406 -13.20 12.77 5.24
N VAL A 407 -14.06 12.03 4.51
CA VAL A 407 -15.27 11.42 5.08
C VAL A 407 -14.93 10.47 6.22
N GLN A 408 -14.00 9.55 6.01
CA GLN A 408 -13.66 8.53 7.00
C GLN A 408 -12.99 9.12 8.25
N VAL A 409 -12.12 10.10 8.08
CA VAL A 409 -11.48 10.79 9.22
C VAL A 409 -12.51 11.57 10.02
N ARG A 410 -13.43 12.29 9.39
CA ARG A 410 -14.51 13.01 10.07
C ARG A 410 -15.46 12.08 10.83
N LEU A 411 -15.66 10.84 10.33
CA LEU A 411 -16.49 9.84 10.98
C LEU A 411 -15.80 9.14 12.15
N TYR A 412 -14.56 8.70 11.96
CA TYR A 412 -13.91 7.79 12.91
C TYR A 412 -12.81 8.44 13.76
N MET A 413 -12.37 9.65 13.40
CA MET A 413 -11.26 10.35 14.06
C MET A 413 -11.48 11.88 14.12
N PRO A 414 -12.68 12.38 14.46
CA PRO A 414 -12.98 13.82 14.44
C PRO A 414 -12.07 14.62 15.37
N GLU A 415 -11.58 14.02 16.46
CA GLU A 415 -10.68 14.65 17.44
C GLU A 415 -9.27 14.93 16.93
N LEU A 416 -8.85 14.30 15.80
CA LEU A 416 -7.54 14.54 15.22
C LEU A 416 -7.49 15.78 14.31
N ILE A 417 -8.68 16.25 13.88
CA ILE A 417 -8.81 17.37 12.94
C ILE A 417 -8.46 18.67 13.66
N GLU A 418 -7.57 19.46 13.07
CA GLU A 418 -7.30 20.82 13.57
C GLU A 418 -8.53 21.70 13.39
N LYS A 419 -8.85 22.44 14.46
CA LYS A 419 -9.99 23.38 14.51
C LYS A 419 -9.61 24.71 13.87
#